data_4026c7f70b1b32b4bce7432410e97964
#
_entry.id   4026c7f70b1b32b4bce7432410e97964
#
_cell.length_a   1.000
_cell.length_b   1.000
_cell.length_c   1.000
_cell.angle_alpha   90.00
_cell.angle_beta   90.00
_cell.angle_gamma   90.00
#
_symmetry.space_group_name_H-M   'P 1'
#
loop_
_entity.id
_entity.type
_entity.pdbx_description
1 polymer ?
#
loop_
_entity_poly.entity_id
_entity_poly.type
_entity_poly.pdbx_seq_one_letter_code
_entity_poly.pdbx_strand_id
1 'polypeptide(L)'
;MSRRRALAGVLLLAGARAVTAAPPADLERLPEQEIIYFLLPDRFAKPDPQPEAARDGDRLVTGYDPTDPKFYHGGSLRGVVRQLGYIQGLGATALWLAPVFVNQPVQGPPGRESAGYHGYWITDFLHVDPHFGTDADLQALVSAAHARGMKVYLDIVVNHTADVIRYRECPVAPCPYRSEAEYPYTRRGGLDGASINDGFLGLGGPYQTDANFAHLTRPDYAYTPYLPPGQEHRKVPDWLNDPIYYHNRGDTTYAGESLLLGDFSGLDDLMTEHPRVRRGMVEIFGYWIEQYRIDGFRIDTAKFVNPEFWRAFVPAMLARAAAVGISHFHMFGEVETGTTDTALLAKHVREDNLPAVLDFAFAAAVRDTVAGDAGTARLARVFADDELYAGGAATARQLPTFISNHDAGRFGYLVRRARPRIEVGEQLRRVLLADALLLTLRGVPALYYGDEQGFLGDGGDASARQDMFATRVEKYAHEARLGTATTGSGDHYQMTHPLYLAISELAHLRLARRALLLGRQQTRAAGDTPGLFAVSRFDPADGHEIVLAFNTSLQAIDAVIRVDARSGRFRALHGECAAESSAPGSYRVRVPELGYVICEAEAGA
;
A
#
# COMPACT_ATOMS: atom_id res chain seq x y z
N MET A 1 8.30 65.35 -44.66
CA MET A 1 8.85 64.72 -43.42
C MET A 1 7.70 64.33 -42.51
N SER A 2 7.22 63.13 -42.59
CA SER A 2 6.03 62.64 -41.88
C SER A 2 6.51 61.52 -40.89
N ARG A 3 6.32 61.77 -39.59
CA ARG A 3 6.59 60.81 -38.53
C ARG A 3 5.37 59.89 -38.35
N ARG A 4 5.48 58.61 -38.71
CA ARG A 4 4.49 57.59 -38.36
C ARG A 4 4.75 57.11 -36.92
N ARG A 5 3.79 57.27 -36.04
CA ARG A 5 3.73 56.64 -34.70
C ARG A 5 3.16 55.23 -34.86
N ALA A 6 3.89 54.23 -34.44
CA ALA A 6 3.39 52.90 -34.28
C ALA A 6 2.68 52.77 -32.92
N LEU A 7 1.41 52.40 -32.93
CA LEU A 7 0.68 51.96 -31.75
C LEU A 7 1.01 50.47 -31.53
N ALA A 8 1.61 50.14 -30.40
CA ALA A 8 1.74 48.77 -29.92
C ALA A 8 0.44 48.42 -29.19
N GLY A 9 -0.35 47.50 -29.76
CA GLY A 9 -1.51 46.90 -29.11
C GLY A 9 -1.06 45.81 -28.15
N VAL A 10 -1.32 46.00 -26.86
CA VAL A 10 -1.18 44.96 -25.84
C VAL A 10 -2.40 44.06 -25.90
N LEU A 11 -2.26 42.84 -26.42
CA LEU A 11 -3.27 41.78 -26.27
C LEU A 11 -3.24 41.27 -24.82
N LEU A 12 -4.24 41.63 -24.04
CA LEU A 12 -4.56 40.95 -22.77
C LEU A 12 -5.18 39.60 -23.10
N LEU A 13 -4.40 38.53 -22.99
CA LEU A 13 -4.91 37.17 -22.93
C LEU A 13 -5.60 36.99 -21.57
N ALA A 14 -6.93 37.10 -21.57
CA ALA A 14 -7.76 36.68 -20.45
C ALA A 14 -7.72 35.15 -20.40
N GLY A 15 -6.86 34.59 -19.52
CA GLY A 15 -6.87 33.18 -19.21
C GLY A 15 -8.21 32.81 -18.58
N ALA A 16 -9.04 32.08 -19.29
CA ALA A 16 -10.21 31.44 -18.72
C ALA A 16 -9.75 30.43 -17.67
N ARG A 17 -9.86 30.76 -16.40
CA ARG A 17 -9.78 29.78 -15.32
C ARG A 17 -10.92 28.79 -15.56
N ALA A 18 -10.59 27.53 -15.85
CA ALA A 18 -11.56 26.46 -15.84
C ALA A 18 -12.16 26.42 -14.43
N VAL A 19 -13.44 26.71 -14.32
CA VAL A 19 -14.21 26.46 -13.10
C VAL A 19 -14.28 24.95 -12.97
N THR A 20 -13.41 24.38 -12.16
CA THR A 20 -13.51 22.95 -11.81
C THR A 20 -14.82 22.77 -11.05
N ALA A 21 -15.71 21.94 -11.59
CA ALA A 21 -16.92 21.52 -10.86
C ALA A 21 -16.48 20.90 -9.52
N ALA A 22 -17.28 21.16 -8.47
CA ALA A 22 -17.05 20.52 -7.18
C ALA A 22 -17.02 18.98 -7.37
N PRO A 23 -16.12 18.27 -6.68
CA PRO A 23 -16.07 16.81 -6.76
C PRO A 23 -17.42 16.22 -6.35
N PRO A 24 -17.79 15.04 -6.90
CA PRO A 24 -18.98 14.32 -6.43
C PRO A 24 -18.92 14.12 -4.91
N ALA A 25 -20.08 14.21 -4.23
CA ALA A 25 -20.16 14.08 -2.77
C ALA A 25 -19.51 12.79 -2.24
N ASP A 26 -19.50 11.73 -3.06
CA ASP A 26 -18.86 10.45 -2.74
C ASP A 26 -17.33 10.50 -2.67
N LEU A 27 -16.67 11.55 -3.16
CA LEU A 27 -15.21 11.74 -3.04
C LEU A 27 -14.82 12.51 -1.77
N GLU A 28 -15.79 13.08 -1.05
CA GLU A 28 -15.57 13.80 0.22
C GLU A 28 -15.53 12.87 1.45
N ARG A 29 -15.55 11.55 1.26
CA ARG A 29 -15.45 10.59 2.36
C ARG A 29 -14.12 10.72 3.09
N LEU A 30 -14.17 10.49 4.42
CA LEU A 30 -12.97 10.37 5.26
C LEU A 30 -12.21 9.08 4.91
N PRO A 31 -10.88 9.00 5.17
CA PRO A 31 -10.11 7.77 4.92
C PRO A 31 -10.73 6.51 5.54
N GLU A 32 -11.20 6.57 6.78
CA GLU A 32 -11.81 5.45 7.50
C GLU A 32 -13.15 4.98 6.92
N GLN A 33 -13.71 5.73 5.97
CA GLN A 33 -14.93 5.35 5.26
C GLN A 33 -14.65 4.59 3.95
N GLU A 34 -13.38 4.47 3.57
CA GLU A 34 -12.99 3.76 2.36
C GLU A 34 -12.85 2.25 2.58
N ILE A 35 -13.02 1.51 1.50
CA ILE A 35 -12.62 0.13 1.30
C ILE A 35 -11.69 0.12 0.08
N ILE A 36 -10.43 -0.16 0.31
CA ILE A 36 -9.38 -0.10 -0.72
C ILE A 36 -9.34 -1.43 -1.48
N TYR A 37 -9.20 -1.38 -2.80
CA TYR A 37 -8.85 -2.52 -3.64
C TYR A 37 -7.45 -2.30 -4.23
N PHE A 38 -6.48 -3.09 -3.78
CA PHE A 38 -5.09 -3.01 -4.20
C PHE A 38 -4.84 -3.95 -5.37
N LEU A 39 -4.25 -3.45 -6.45
CA LEU A 39 -3.93 -4.23 -7.65
C LEU A 39 -2.61 -3.82 -8.32
N LEU A 40 -2.01 -4.79 -9.03
CA LEU A 40 -0.91 -4.56 -9.95
C LEU A 40 -1.47 -4.43 -11.38
N PRO A 41 -1.30 -3.29 -12.07
CA PRO A 41 -1.87 -3.08 -13.41
C PRO A 41 -1.47 -4.17 -14.40
N ASP A 42 -0.22 -4.63 -14.39
CA ASP A 42 0.27 -5.69 -15.29
C ASP A 42 -0.46 -7.01 -15.14
N ARG A 43 -0.97 -7.33 -13.94
CA ARG A 43 -1.54 -8.63 -13.58
C ARG A 43 -3.07 -8.61 -13.49
N PHE A 44 -3.66 -7.43 -13.53
CA PHE A 44 -5.09 -7.31 -13.25
C PHE A 44 -5.96 -7.51 -14.48
N ALA A 45 -5.79 -6.73 -15.56
CA ALA A 45 -6.64 -6.88 -16.75
C ALA A 45 -5.95 -6.44 -18.02
N LYS A 46 -6.11 -7.21 -19.08
CA LYS A 46 -5.56 -6.88 -20.41
C LYS A 46 -6.44 -5.85 -21.12
N PRO A 47 -5.82 -4.91 -21.87
CA PRO A 47 -6.54 -4.04 -22.77
C PRO A 47 -6.92 -4.79 -24.05
N ASP A 48 -7.80 -4.17 -24.83
CA ASP A 48 -8.08 -4.56 -26.21
C ASP A 48 -8.16 -3.28 -27.07
N PRO A 49 -7.22 -3.01 -27.97
CA PRO A 49 -5.98 -3.77 -28.27
C PRO A 49 -4.90 -3.62 -27.18
N GLN A 50 -3.93 -4.53 -27.15
CA GLN A 50 -2.77 -4.45 -26.26
C GLN A 50 -1.83 -3.30 -26.67
N PRO A 51 -1.14 -2.62 -25.69
CA PRO A 51 -0.12 -1.62 -25.98
C PRO A 51 1.00 -2.17 -26.87
N GLU A 52 1.55 -1.35 -27.77
CA GLU A 52 2.63 -1.77 -28.69
C GLU A 52 3.91 -2.20 -27.98
N ALA A 53 4.26 -1.53 -26.86
CA ALA A 53 5.46 -1.85 -26.06
C ALA A 53 5.46 -3.28 -25.51
N ALA A 54 4.30 -3.94 -25.47
CA ALA A 54 4.14 -5.30 -24.96
C ALA A 54 4.24 -6.38 -26.05
N ARG A 55 4.60 -6.03 -27.30
CA ARG A 55 4.30 -6.96 -28.38
C ARG A 55 5.43 -7.84 -28.87
N ASP A 56 6.58 -7.35 -29.21
CA ASP A 56 7.62 -8.17 -29.83
C ASP A 56 9.02 -7.63 -29.57
N GLY A 57 9.92 -8.49 -29.14
CA GLY A 57 11.32 -8.16 -28.96
C GLY A 57 12.03 -9.13 -28.02
N ASP A 58 13.31 -8.90 -27.85
CA ASP A 58 14.10 -9.60 -26.84
C ASP A 58 13.54 -9.26 -25.44
N ARG A 59 13.12 -10.30 -24.68
CA ARG A 59 12.58 -10.15 -23.33
C ARG A 59 13.54 -9.44 -22.37
N LEU A 60 14.85 -9.53 -22.60
CA LEU A 60 15.87 -8.85 -21.80
C LEU A 60 15.97 -7.36 -22.13
N VAL A 61 15.34 -6.89 -23.20
CA VAL A 61 15.25 -5.49 -23.59
C VAL A 61 13.89 -4.90 -23.21
N THR A 62 12.82 -5.62 -23.58
CA THR A 62 11.45 -5.15 -23.37
C THR A 62 10.89 -5.50 -21.99
N GLY A 63 11.39 -6.55 -21.33
CA GLY A 63 10.80 -7.09 -20.10
C GLY A 63 9.52 -7.89 -20.33
N TYR A 64 9.04 -8.09 -21.57
CA TYR A 64 7.80 -8.79 -21.86
C TYR A 64 8.00 -10.28 -22.08
N ASP A 65 7.46 -11.09 -21.20
CA ASP A 65 7.35 -12.54 -21.32
C ASP A 65 6.19 -13.07 -20.45
N PRO A 66 4.98 -13.20 -21.01
CA PRO A 66 3.80 -13.62 -20.24
C PRO A 66 3.83 -15.09 -19.80
N THR A 67 4.91 -15.82 -20.08
CA THR A 67 5.10 -17.21 -19.61
C THR A 67 6.01 -17.30 -18.38
N ASP A 68 6.73 -16.22 -18.06
CA ASP A 68 7.63 -16.14 -16.90
C ASP A 68 7.03 -15.22 -15.83
N PRO A 69 6.76 -15.72 -14.58
CA PRO A 69 6.14 -14.93 -13.52
C PRO A 69 6.91 -13.67 -13.11
N LYS A 70 8.16 -13.54 -13.52
CA LYS A 70 9.04 -12.42 -13.21
C LYS A 70 9.08 -11.34 -14.29
N PHE A 71 8.29 -11.48 -15.36
CA PHE A 71 8.28 -10.58 -16.51
C PHE A 71 6.91 -9.92 -16.70
N TYR A 72 6.79 -8.93 -17.59
CA TYR A 72 5.52 -8.30 -17.92
C TYR A 72 4.57 -9.27 -18.61
N HIS A 73 3.28 -9.25 -18.23
CA HIS A 73 2.23 -10.10 -18.80
C HIS A 73 1.21 -9.34 -19.64
N GLY A 74 1.26 -8.00 -19.64
CA GLY A 74 0.50 -7.13 -20.52
C GLY A 74 -0.86 -6.69 -19.99
N GLY A 75 -1.09 -6.72 -18.68
CA GLY A 75 -2.18 -5.95 -18.07
C GLY A 75 -1.92 -4.45 -18.17
N SER A 76 -2.98 -3.61 -18.09
CA SER A 76 -2.85 -2.18 -18.31
C SER A 76 -3.92 -1.34 -17.62
N LEU A 77 -3.71 -0.01 -17.58
CA LEU A 77 -4.66 0.96 -17.05
C LEU A 77 -6.02 0.90 -17.79
N ARG A 78 -6.03 0.71 -19.12
CA ARG A 78 -7.27 0.51 -19.88
C ARG A 78 -8.00 -0.77 -19.47
N GLY A 79 -7.25 -1.83 -19.19
CA GLY A 79 -7.79 -3.07 -18.64
C GLY A 79 -8.47 -2.82 -17.29
N VAL A 80 -7.84 -2.06 -16.39
CA VAL A 80 -8.43 -1.69 -15.10
C VAL A 80 -9.73 -0.92 -15.29
N VAL A 81 -9.78 0.07 -16.21
CA VAL A 81 -11.01 0.83 -16.53
C VAL A 81 -12.18 -0.09 -16.88
N ARG A 82 -11.92 -1.15 -17.67
CA ARG A 82 -12.97 -2.12 -18.04
C ARG A 82 -13.52 -2.90 -16.87
N GLN A 83 -12.74 -3.09 -15.82
CA GLN A 83 -13.11 -3.87 -14.63
C GLN A 83 -13.56 -3.01 -13.43
N LEU A 84 -13.71 -1.69 -13.58
CA LEU A 84 -14.18 -0.83 -12.49
C LEU A 84 -15.56 -1.26 -11.96
N GLY A 85 -16.44 -1.77 -12.82
CA GLY A 85 -17.75 -2.30 -12.40
C GLY A 85 -17.62 -3.56 -11.53
N TYR A 86 -16.67 -4.44 -11.82
CA TYR A 86 -16.36 -5.61 -11.00
C TYR A 86 -15.83 -5.21 -9.62
N ILE A 87 -14.90 -4.24 -9.58
CA ILE A 87 -14.32 -3.74 -8.32
C ILE A 87 -15.38 -3.02 -7.48
N GLN A 88 -16.20 -2.17 -8.10
CA GLN A 88 -17.30 -1.48 -7.42
C GLN A 88 -18.35 -2.47 -6.89
N GLY A 89 -18.68 -3.52 -7.65
CA GLY A 89 -19.62 -4.57 -7.23
C GLY A 89 -19.14 -5.36 -6.01
N LEU A 90 -17.83 -5.45 -5.80
CA LEU A 90 -17.23 -6.02 -4.58
C LEU A 90 -17.49 -5.15 -3.34
N GLY A 91 -17.81 -3.86 -3.53
CA GLY A 91 -17.98 -2.85 -2.48
C GLY A 91 -16.75 -1.99 -2.23
N ALA A 92 -15.71 -2.09 -3.06
CA ALA A 92 -14.55 -1.21 -2.96
C ALA A 92 -14.91 0.24 -3.35
N THR A 93 -14.37 1.20 -2.62
CA THR A 93 -14.62 2.64 -2.78
C THR A 93 -13.35 3.41 -3.17
N ALA A 94 -12.20 2.76 -3.11
CA ALA A 94 -10.93 3.31 -3.54
C ALA A 94 -10.08 2.23 -4.24
N LEU A 95 -9.32 2.67 -5.25
CA LEU A 95 -8.27 1.87 -5.90
C LEU A 95 -6.92 2.24 -5.29
N TRP A 96 -6.08 1.25 -5.02
CA TRP A 96 -4.65 1.44 -4.83
C TRP A 96 -3.95 0.73 -5.98
N LEU A 97 -3.27 1.50 -6.83
CA LEU A 97 -2.49 1.01 -7.96
C LEU A 97 -1.03 0.86 -7.52
N ALA A 98 -0.42 -0.31 -7.74
CA ALA A 98 1.05 -0.43 -7.71
C ALA A 98 1.68 0.64 -8.61
N PRO A 99 2.96 1.03 -8.41
CA PRO A 99 3.54 2.17 -9.11
C PRO A 99 3.38 2.07 -10.63
N VAL A 100 2.95 3.16 -11.24
CA VAL A 100 2.66 3.23 -12.69
C VAL A 100 3.71 3.99 -13.49
N PHE A 101 4.76 4.46 -12.83
CA PHE A 101 5.85 5.26 -13.41
C PHE A 101 6.74 4.41 -14.34
N VAL A 102 7.49 5.07 -15.25
CA VAL A 102 8.39 4.33 -16.15
C VAL A 102 9.49 3.62 -15.34
N ASN A 103 9.60 2.32 -15.55
CA ASN A 103 10.55 1.47 -14.87
C ASN A 103 11.79 1.15 -15.73
N GLN A 104 12.86 0.72 -15.09
CA GLN A 104 13.88 -0.05 -15.76
C GLN A 104 13.24 -1.35 -16.24
N PRO A 105 13.21 -1.63 -17.56
CA PRO A 105 12.47 -2.78 -18.10
C PRO A 105 12.93 -4.11 -17.50
N VAL A 106 14.24 -4.31 -17.39
CA VAL A 106 14.85 -5.53 -16.85
C VAL A 106 16.04 -5.20 -15.97
N GLN A 107 16.15 -5.88 -14.85
CA GLN A 107 17.29 -5.82 -13.92
C GLN A 107 17.68 -7.23 -13.45
N GLY A 108 18.84 -7.32 -12.82
CA GLY A 108 19.37 -8.54 -12.23
C GLY A 108 20.58 -9.10 -12.97
N PRO A 109 21.37 -9.98 -12.31
CA PRO A 109 22.54 -10.59 -12.91
C PRO A 109 22.13 -11.63 -13.98
N PRO A 110 23.02 -11.92 -14.95
CA PRO A 110 22.76 -12.90 -16.01
C PRO A 110 22.22 -14.24 -15.48
N GLY A 111 21.08 -14.69 -16.04
CA GLY A 111 20.36 -15.91 -15.65
C GLY A 111 19.44 -15.77 -14.41
N ARG A 112 19.38 -14.58 -13.82
CA ARG A 112 18.45 -14.24 -12.72
C ARG A 112 17.75 -12.90 -12.94
N GLU A 113 17.62 -12.53 -14.19
CA GLU A 113 16.95 -11.29 -14.59
C GLU A 113 15.45 -11.35 -14.24
N SER A 114 14.89 -10.18 -13.97
CA SER A 114 13.45 -9.97 -13.86
C SER A 114 13.07 -8.60 -14.42
N ALA A 115 11.80 -8.43 -14.72
CA ALA A 115 11.27 -7.18 -15.27
C ALA A 115 10.64 -6.29 -14.21
N GLY A 116 10.54 -4.98 -14.50
CA GLY A 116 9.94 -3.96 -13.63
C GLY A 116 8.41 -3.96 -13.60
N TYR A 117 7.75 -5.08 -13.89
CA TYR A 117 6.28 -5.21 -13.98
C TYR A 117 5.53 -4.79 -12.71
N HIS A 118 6.21 -4.82 -11.58
CA HIS A 118 5.68 -4.42 -10.27
C HIS A 118 5.70 -2.90 -10.04
N GLY A 119 6.50 -2.15 -10.82
CA GLY A 119 6.54 -0.69 -10.77
C GLY A 119 7.58 -0.06 -9.85
N TYR A 120 8.36 -0.84 -9.08
CA TYR A 120 9.26 -0.29 -8.06
C TYR A 120 10.66 0.07 -8.53
N TRP A 121 11.01 -0.13 -9.81
CA TRP A 121 12.33 0.23 -10.38
C TRP A 121 12.25 1.47 -11.27
N ILE A 122 11.86 2.59 -10.65
CA ILE A 122 11.51 3.81 -11.37
C ILE A 122 12.75 4.48 -11.96
N THR A 123 12.66 4.78 -13.26
CA THR A 123 13.62 5.60 -13.99
C THR A 123 13.04 6.96 -14.38
N ASP A 124 11.76 7.02 -14.77
CA ASP A 124 11.08 8.28 -15.08
C ASP A 124 9.88 8.47 -14.14
N PHE A 125 9.99 9.47 -13.27
CA PHE A 125 8.99 9.79 -12.24
C PHE A 125 7.87 10.70 -12.77
N LEU A 126 7.90 11.12 -14.03
CA LEU A 126 6.95 12.11 -14.57
C LEU A 126 6.00 11.55 -15.62
N HIS A 127 6.22 10.30 -16.09
CA HIS A 127 5.39 9.67 -17.12
C HIS A 127 4.97 8.26 -16.70
N VAL A 128 3.83 7.84 -17.26
CA VAL A 128 3.30 6.48 -17.11
C VAL A 128 4.15 5.52 -17.95
N ASP A 129 4.47 4.35 -17.38
CA ASP A 129 5.21 3.29 -18.07
C ASP A 129 4.42 2.81 -19.31
N PRO A 130 5.06 2.78 -20.50
CA PRO A 130 4.42 2.34 -21.74
C PRO A 130 3.84 0.91 -21.67
N HIS A 131 4.34 0.05 -20.77
CA HIS A 131 3.77 -1.28 -20.55
C HIS A 131 2.35 -1.21 -19.97
N PHE A 132 2.06 -0.21 -19.14
CA PHE A 132 0.73 -0.02 -18.54
C PHE A 132 -0.19 0.86 -19.37
N GLY A 133 0.36 1.68 -20.27
CA GLY A 133 -0.40 2.61 -21.12
C GLY A 133 0.28 3.96 -21.27
N THR A 134 -0.52 5.01 -21.34
CA THR A 134 -0.08 6.39 -21.50
C THR A 134 -0.57 7.27 -20.35
N ASP A 135 -0.02 8.48 -20.24
CA ASP A 135 -0.49 9.53 -19.33
C ASP A 135 -2.00 9.81 -19.52
N ALA A 136 -2.48 9.78 -20.76
CA ALA A 136 -3.91 9.92 -21.07
C ALA A 136 -4.75 8.73 -20.57
N ASP A 137 -4.19 7.53 -20.53
CA ASP A 137 -4.88 6.34 -19.99
C ASP A 137 -5.02 6.43 -18.46
N LEU A 138 -4.02 6.97 -17.76
CA LEU A 138 -4.14 7.25 -16.32
C LEU A 138 -5.20 8.31 -16.06
N GLN A 139 -5.19 9.41 -16.84
CA GLN A 139 -6.22 10.45 -16.71
C GLN A 139 -7.63 9.87 -16.95
N ALA A 140 -7.78 8.99 -17.93
CA ALA A 140 -9.04 8.31 -18.22
C ALA A 140 -9.46 7.37 -17.08
N LEU A 141 -8.51 6.64 -16.47
CA LEU A 141 -8.78 5.77 -15.32
C LEU A 141 -9.26 6.58 -14.12
N VAL A 142 -8.54 7.63 -13.74
CA VAL A 142 -8.91 8.49 -12.59
C VAL A 142 -10.29 9.10 -12.83
N SER A 143 -10.54 9.65 -14.03
CA SER A 143 -11.84 10.23 -14.39
C SER A 143 -12.97 9.19 -14.31
N ALA A 144 -12.74 7.96 -14.80
CA ALA A 144 -13.73 6.89 -14.77
C ALA A 144 -14.00 6.35 -13.35
N ALA A 145 -12.98 6.31 -12.49
CA ALA A 145 -13.10 5.97 -11.07
C ALA A 145 -13.90 7.05 -10.33
N HIS A 146 -13.52 8.32 -10.47
CA HIS A 146 -14.21 9.45 -9.86
C HIS A 146 -15.68 9.54 -10.28
N ALA A 147 -16.00 9.29 -11.55
CA ALA A 147 -17.38 9.23 -12.03
C ALA A 147 -18.22 8.15 -11.35
N ARG A 148 -17.60 7.16 -10.71
CA ARG A 148 -18.21 6.11 -9.90
C ARG A 148 -18.15 6.39 -8.40
N GLY A 149 -17.64 7.55 -7.98
CA GLY A 149 -17.39 7.88 -6.58
C GLY A 149 -16.24 7.08 -5.96
N MET A 150 -15.33 6.53 -6.77
CA MET A 150 -14.16 5.77 -6.31
C MET A 150 -12.93 6.67 -6.30
N LYS A 151 -12.18 6.68 -5.20
CA LYS A 151 -10.88 7.35 -5.09
C LYS A 151 -9.77 6.54 -5.77
N VAL A 152 -8.67 7.22 -6.12
CA VAL A 152 -7.49 6.58 -6.70
C VAL A 152 -6.26 6.94 -5.87
N TYR A 153 -5.60 5.93 -5.32
CA TYR A 153 -4.34 6.04 -4.59
C TYR A 153 -3.21 5.49 -5.46
N LEU A 154 -2.13 6.24 -5.58
CA LEU A 154 -0.90 5.75 -6.22
C LEU A 154 0.06 5.20 -5.17
N ASP A 155 0.70 4.12 -5.53
CA ASP A 155 1.90 3.65 -4.85
C ASP A 155 3.08 4.48 -5.33
N ILE A 156 3.84 5.06 -4.40
CA ILE A 156 4.98 5.94 -4.70
C ILE A 156 6.25 5.47 -4.01
N VAL A 157 7.38 5.74 -4.64
CA VAL A 157 8.71 5.44 -4.11
C VAL A 157 9.48 6.74 -3.94
N VAL A 158 9.94 7.03 -2.72
CA VAL A 158 10.75 8.22 -2.40
C VAL A 158 12.14 7.86 -1.89
N ASN A 159 12.35 6.60 -1.50
CA ASN A 159 13.58 6.09 -0.93
C ASN A 159 14.67 5.87 -1.97
N HIS A 160 14.33 5.34 -3.13
CA HIS A 160 15.29 4.88 -4.13
C HIS A 160 14.81 5.11 -5.57
N THR A 161 15.72 4.88 -6.51
CA THR A 161 15.42 4.78 -7.93
C THR A 161 15.85 3.39 -8.44
N ALA A 162 15.64 3.09 -9.72
CA ALA A 162 16.18 1.88 -10.34
C ALA A 162 17.71 1.79 -10.16
N ASP A 163 18.25 0.58 -10.18
CA ASP A 163 19.67 0.25 -10.08
C ASP A 163 20.41 0.65 -11.37
N VAL A 164 20.81 1.92 -11.47
CA VAL A 164 21.52 2.52 -12.62
C VAL A 164 22.95 2.93 -12.26
N ILE A 165 23.17 3.45 -11.04
CA ILE A 165 24.49 3.84 -10.55
C ILE A 165 25.31 2.59 -10.24
N ARG A 166 26.58 2.58 -10.68
CA ARG A 166 27.52 1.50 -10.43
C ARG A 166 28.72 1.98 -9.63
N TYR A 167 29.34 1.07 -8.90
CA TYR A 167 30.53 1.35 -8.09
C TYR A 167 31.77 0.73 -8.73
N ARG A 168 32.88 1.52 -8.87
CA ARG A 168 34.10 1.03 -9.48
C ARG A 168 34.76 -0.08 -8.68
N GLU A 169 34.68 -0.02 -7.35
CA GLU A 169 35.25 -0.98 -6.42
C GLU A 169 34.40 -2.25 -6.27
N CYS A 170 33.15 -2.21 -6.72
CA CYS A 170 32.21 -3.31 -6.62
C CYS A 170 31.35 -3.37 -7.89
N PRO A 171 31.87 -3.92 -9.00
CA PRO A 171 31.17 -3.93 -10.29
C PRO A 171 30.01 -4.94 -10.35
N VAL A 172 29.88 -5.82 -9.35
CA VAL A 172 28.84 -6.86 -9.26
C VAL A 172 28.20 -6.84 -7.88
N ALA A 173 26.88 -6.57 -7.84
CA ALA A 173 26.09 -6.61 -6.60
C ALA A 173 26.00 -8.04 -6.00
N PRO A 174 25.81 -8.17 -4.67
CA PRO A 174 25.65 -7.08 -3.69
C PRO A 174 26.99 -6.44 -3.29
N CYS A 175 26.95 -5.12 -3.08
CA CYS A 175 28.11 -4.36 -2.60
C CYS A 175 28.05 -4.23 -1.07
N PRO A 176 29.10 -4.64 -0.33
CA PRO A 176 29.10 -4.51 1.12
C PRO A 176 28.85 -3.09 1.59
N TYR A 177 28.01 -2.91 2.63
CA TYR A 177 27.76 -1.60 3.22
C TYR A 177 29.05 -1.01 3.83
N ARG A 178 29.30 0.28 3.55
CA ARG A 178 30.44 1.06 4.06
C ARG A 178 29.96 2.14 5.02
N SER A 179 30.23 1.96 6.33
CA SER A 179 29.75 2.80 7.41
C SER A 179 30.31 4.24 7.37
N GLU A 180 29.60 5.21 7.95
CA GLU A 180 30.11 6.58 8.10
C GLU A 180 31.37 6.64 8.97
N ALA A 181 31.49 5.79 9.97
CA ALA A 181 32.65 5.75 10.86
C ALA A 181 33.94 5.34 10.12
N GLU A 182 33.84 4.42 9.16
CA GLU A 182 34.98 3.95 8.37
C GLU A 182 35.19 4.76 7.09
N TYR A 183 34.10 5.30 6.53
CA TYR A 183 34.09 6.08 5.27
C TYR A 183 33.36 7.42 5.48
N PRO A 184 33.98 8.36 6.22
CA PRO A 184 33.37 9.66 6.50
C PRO A 184 33.25 10.50 5.21
N TYR A 185 32.23 11.33 5.10
CA TYR A 185 31.95 12.19 3.94
C TYR A 185 33.12 13.11 3.56
N THR A 186 34.00 13.42 4.51
CA THR A 186 35.15 14.31 4.32
C THR A 186 36.42 13.61 3.87
N ARG A 187 36.38 12.29 3.61
CA ARG A 187 37.52 11.48 3.16
C ARG A 187 37.11 10.64 1.95
N ARG A 188 37.98 10.61 0.95
CA ARG A 188 37.78 9.81 -0.27
C ARG A 188 38.12 8.34 -0.01
N GLY A 189 37.16 7.45 -0.17
CA GLY A 189 37.41 6.01 -0.07
C GLY A 189 37.80 5.51 1.32
N GLY A 190 37.47 6.24 2.39
CA GLY A 190 37.71 5.88 3.78
C GLY A 190 38.73 6.76 4.51
N LEU A 191 38.97 6.44 5.78
CA LEU A 191 39.75 7.27 6.73
C LEU A 191 41.14 7.71 6.24
N ASP A 192 41.84 6.84 5.53
CA ASP A 192 43.21 7.11 5.02
C ASP A 192 43.19 7.89 3.70
N GLY A 193 42.03 8.20 3.16
CA GLY A 193 41.88 8.88 1.88
C GLY A 193 42.17 10.39 1.93
N ALA A 194 42.32 10.98 0.76
CA ALA A 194 42.46 12.42 0.62
C ALA A 194 41.28 13.19 1.17
N SER A 195 41.50 14.41 1.68
CA SER A 195 40.41 15.29 2.11
C SER A 195 39.53 15.69 0.92
N ILE A 196 38.22 15.58 1.10
CA ILE A 196 37.17 16.02 0.16
C ILE A 196 36.05 16.67 0.98
N ASN A 197 35.16 17.40 0.32
CA ASN A 197 33.96 17.97 0.95
C ASN A 197 34.28 18.83 2.18
N ASP A 198 35.31 19.67 2.10
CA ASP A 198 35.74 20.52 3.20
C ASP A 198 34.60 21.44 3.66
N GLY A 199 34.28 21.39 4.98
CA GLY A 199 33.21 22.16 5.58
C GLY A 199 31.87 21.47 5.61
N PHE A 200 31.73 20.26 5.03
CA PHE A 200 30.50 19.45 5.19
C PHE A 200 30.44 18.88 6.60
N LEU A 201 29.32 19.12 7.29
CA LEU A 201 29.12 18.80 8.71
C LEU A 201 28.34 17.49 8.96
N GLY A 202 27.99 16.75 7.89
CA GLY A 202 27.22 15.50 7.96
C GLY A 202 25.73 15.69 7.70
N LEU A 203 24.96 14.58 7.88
CA LEU A 203 23.53 14.48 7.55
C LEU A 203 22.59 14.85 8.71
N GLY A 204 23.11 15.06 9.93
CA GLY A 204 22.31 15.27 11.13
C GLY A 204 21.29 16.42 10.99
N GLY A 205 20.12 16.31 11.63
CA GLY A 205 18.98 17.22 11.47
C GLY A 205 19.28 18.71 11.36
N PRO A 206 20.12 19.32 12.25
CA PRO A 206 20.44 20.75 12.14
C PRO A 206 21.30 21.11 10.93
N TYR A 207 21.96 20.14 10.31
CA TYR A 207 22.83 20.31 9.14
C TYR A 207 22.11 20.07 7.80
N GLN A 208 20.84 19.74 7.79
CA GLN A 208 20.05 19.53 6.57
C GLN A 208 19.65 20.85 5.89
N THR A 209 20.63 21.67 5.57
CA THR A 209 20.51 23.01 4.97
C THR A 209 21.25 23.10 3.64
N ASP A 210 20.76 23.96 2.72
CA ASP A 210 21.44 24.21 1.46
C ASP A 210 22.90 24.68 1.67
N ALA A 211 23.17 25.46 2.73
CA ALA A 211 24.51 25.93 3.05
C ALA A 211 25.48 24.79 3.39
N ASN A 212 25.07 23.82 4.21
CA ASN A 212 25.90 22.66 4.52
C ASN A 212 26.11 21.77 3.29
N PHE A 213 25.02 21.46 2.56
CA PHE A 213 25.10 20.59 1.39
C PHE A 213 25.83 21.21 0.20
N ALA A 214 26.02 22.54 0.15
CA ALA A 214 26.90 23.19 -0.81
C ALA A 214 28.37 22.75 -0.67
N HIS A 215 28.75 22.23 0.50
CA HIS A 215 30.07 21.65 0.75
C HIS A 215 30.19 20.18 0.34
N LEU A 216 29.09 19.47 0.08
CA LEU A 216 29.09 18.11 -0.43
C LEU A 216 29.22 18.16 -1.96
N THR A 217 30.48 18.24 -2.45
CA THR A 217 30.81 18.42 -3.88
C THR A 217 31.33 17.15 -4.54
N ARG A 218 31.62 16.10 -3.76
CA ARG A 218 32.20 14.83 -4.19
C ARG A 218 31.41 13.66 -3.62
N PRO A 219 30.90 12.76 -4.47
CA PRO A 219 30.13 11.57 -4.01
C PRO A 219 30.99 10.35 -3.68
N ASP A 220 32.35 10.43 -3.88
CA ASP A 220 33.28 9.30 -3.81
C ASP A 220 33.93 9.12 -2.41
N TYR A 221 33.14 9.37 -1.34
CA TYR A 221 33.56 9.18 0.06
C TYR A 221 33.55 7.71 0.49
N ALA A 222 32.54 6.94 0.10
CA ALA A 222 32.47 5.50 0.38
C ALA A 222 32.86 4.70 -0.86
N TYR A 223 32.01 4.63 -1.86
CA TYR A 223 32.34 4.06 -3.17
C TYR A 223 32.59 5.14 -4.21
N THR A 224 33.21 4.79 -5.34
CA THR A 224 33.32 5.67 -6.50
C THR A 224 32.16 5.40 -7.46
N PRO A 225 31.06 6.16 -7.35
CA PRO A 225 29.89 5.94 -8.20
C PRO A 225 30.14 6.42 -9.63
N TYR A 226 29.49 5.78 -10.60
CA TYR A 226 29.46 6.21 -11.99
C TYR A 226 28.21 5.72 -12.69
N LEU A 227 27.80 6.43 -13.73
CA LEU A 227 26.76 5.99 -14.66
C LEU A 227 27.41 5.23 -15.81
N PRO A 228 26.94 4.02 -16.17
CA PRO A 228 27.43 3.30 -17.34
C PRO A 228 27.22 4.10 -18.63
N PRO A 229 28.08 3.94 -19.65
CA PRO A 229 27.93 4.60 -20.94
C PRO A 229 26.53 4.38 -21.54
N GLY A 230 25.86 5.46 -21.93
CA GLY A 230 24.50 5.45 -22.47
C GLY A 230 23.39 5.46 -21.38
N GLN A 231 23.76 5.52 -20.10
CA GLN A 231 22.80 5.64 -18.98
C GLN A 231 22.87 7.02 -18.29
N GLU A 232 23.66 7.96 -18.82
CA GLU A 232 23.95 9.25 -18.18
C GLU A 232 22.71 10.14 -17.99
N HIS A 233 21.66 9.91 -18.80
CA HIS A 233 20.38 10.62 -18.73
C HIS A 233 19.20 9.64 -18.63
N ARG A 234 19.40 8.50 -17.96
CA ARG A 234 18.37 7.46 -17.83
C ARG A 234 17.22 7.88 -16.94
N LYS A 235 17.52 8.66 -15.90
CA LYS A 235 16.52 9.05 -14.90
C LYS A 235 15.88 10.41 -15.24
N VAL A 236 14.60 10.54 -15.01
CA VAL A 236 13.81 11.75 -15.20
C VAL A 236 13.07 12.06 -13.89
N PRO A 237 13.15 13.29 -13.37
CA PRO A 237 13.88 14.49 -13.87
C PRO A 237 15.39 14.33 -13.91
N ASP A 238 16.06 15.10 -14.78
CA ASP A 238 17.50 14.97 -15.09
C ASP A 238 18.43 15.07 -13.86
N TRP A 239 18.04 15.81 -12.81
CA TRP A 239 18.81 15.93 -11.57
C TRP A 239 19.03 14.58 -10.87
N LEU A 240 18.16 13.59 -11.09
CA LEU A 240 18.31 12.22 -10.55
C LEU A 240 19.49 11.44 -11.16
N ASN A 241 20.12 11.96 -12.22
CA ASN A 241 21.29 11.33 -12.81
C ASN A 241 22.61 11.77 -12.14
N ASP A 242 22.59 12.71 -11.19
CA ASP A 242 23.79 13.13 -10.47
C ASP A 242 24.00 12.26 -9.22
N PRO A 243 25.07 11.44 -9.15
CA PRO A 243 25.36 10.60 -8.00
C PRO A 243 25.55 11.35 -6.67
N ILE A 244 25.67 12.68 -6.69
CA ILE A 244 25.78 13.50 -5.46
C ILE A 244 24.53 13.43 -4.59
N TYR A 245 23.37 13.08 -5.17
CA TYR A 245 22.09 12.98 -4.49
C TYR A 245 21.79 11.58 -3.94
N TYR A 246 22.79 10.69 -3.92
CA TYR A 246 22.69 9.32 -3.42
C TYR A 246 23.71 9.04 -2.33
N HIS A 247 23.38 8.09 -1.44
CA HIS A 247 24.30 7.77 -0.32
C HIS A 247 25.57 7.05 -0.78
N ASN A 248 25.55 6.28 -1.86
CA ASN A 248 26.72 5.61 -2.45
C ASN A 248 27.53 4.76 -1.45
N ARG A 249 26.82 4.04 -0.54
CA ARG A 249 27.46 3.27 0.55
C ARG A 249 27.35 1.77 0.40
N GLY A 250 26.77 1.27 -0.70
CA GLY A 250 26.49 -0.15 -0.91
C GLY A 250 25.22 -0.63 -0.22
N ASP A 251 24.95 -1.93 -0.35
CA ASP A 251 23.67 -2.53 0.03
C ASP A 251 23.39 -2.48 1.52
N THR A 252 22.15 -2.16 1.88
CA THR A 252 21.69 -2.18 3.26
C THR A 252 21.80 -3.57 3.88
N THR A 253 22.16 -3.62 5.15
CA THR A 253 22.07 -4.83 5.99
C THR A 253 20.74 -4.91 6.74
N TYR A 254 19.79 -4.01 6.44
CA TYR A 254 18.48 -3.86 7.09
C TYR A 254 18.56 -3.58 8.60
N ALA A 255 19.69 -3.06 9.09
CA ALA A 255 19.93 -2.76 10.49
C ALA A 255 20.86 -1.55 10.68
N GLY A 256 20.74 -0.89 11.82
CA GLY A 256 21.60 0.24 12.18
C GLY A 256 21.49 1.40 11.20
N GLU A 257 22.61 2.09 10.95
CA GLU A 257 22.65 3.23 10.02
C GLU A 257 22.37 2.84 8.57
N SER A 258 22.72 1.58 8.17
CA SER A 258 22.48 1.09 6.82
C SER A 258 20.99 1.02 6.45
N LEU A 259 20.11 1.05 7.44
CA LEU A 259 18.67 1.12 7.20
C LEU A 259 18.25 2.37 6.43
N LEU A 260 18.95 3.50 6.71
CA LEU A 260 18.65 4.81 6.11
C LEU A 260 19.63 5.20 5.00
N LEU A 261 20.82 4.58 4.96
CA LEU A 261 21.94 5.04 4.13
C LEU A 261 22.44 3.98 3.14
N GLY A 262 21.79 2.84 3.04
CA GLY A 262 22.22 1.73 2.20
C GLY A 262 21.25 1.39 1.09
N ASP A 263 21.77 0.98 -0.05
CA ASP A 263 21.03 0.60 -1.23
C ASP A 263 20.03 -0.53 -0.91
N PHE A 264 18.76 -0.31 -1.20
CA PHE A 264 17.70 -1.30 -0.95
C PHE A 264 17.75 -2.40 -2.01
N SER A 265 18.37 -3.54 -1.69
CA SER A 265 18.52 -4.66 -2.63
C SER A 265 19.18 -4.26 -3.96
N GLY A 266 20.19 -3.38 -3.89
CA GLY A 266 20.92 -2.86 -5.04
C GLY A 266 20.25 -1.69 -5.78
N LEU A 267 19.08 -1.22 -5.32
CA LEU A 267 18.43 -0.02 -5.87
C LEU A 267 19.13 1.24 -5.36
N ASP A 268 19.31 2.23 -6.23
CA ASP A 268 20.09 3.44 -5.92
C ASP A 268 19.42 4.26 -4.82
N ASP A 269 20.00 4.29 -3.62
CA ASP A 269 19.44 4.89 -2.41
C ASP A 269 19.58 6.41 -2.40
N LEU A 270 18.45 7.13 -2.40
CA LEU A 270 18.40 8.59 -2.45
C LEU A 270 18.77 9.21 -1.10
N MET A 271 19.67 10.18 -1.12
CA MET A 271 20.02 10.99 0.06
C MET A 271 18.85 11.91 0.44
N THR A 272 17.85 11.36 1.11
CA THR A 272 16.61 12.06 1.46
C THR A 272 16.81 13.19 2.47
N GLU A 273 17.97 13.26 3.15
CA GLU A 273 18.46 14.37 3.95
C GLU A 273 18.80 15.60 3.11
N HIS A 274 19.15 15.40 1.84
CA HIS A 274 19.60 16.49 0.95
C HIS A 274 18.43 17.41 0.61
N PRO A 275 18.55 18.75 0.82
CA PRO A 275 17.45 19.68 0.55
C PRO A 275 16.95 19.66 -0.91
N ARG A 276 17.84 19.40 -1.89
CA ARG A 276 17.46 19.28 -3.30
C ARG A 276 16.59 18.04 -3.54
N VAL A 277 16.93 16.91 -2.91
CA VAL A 277 16.16 15.67 -3.03
C VAL A 277 14.75 15.87 -2.44
N ARG A 278 14.66 16.44 -1.23
CA ARG A 278 13.35 16.75 -0.61
C ARG A 278 12.48 17.64 -1.51
N ARG A 279 13.04 18.74 -2.03
CA ARG A 279 12.31 19.62 -2.95
C ARG A 279 11.91 18.90 -4.24
N GLY A 280 12.82 18.10 -4.80
CA GLY A 280 12.58 17.35 -6.02
C GLY A 280 11.44 16.33 -5.88
N MET A 281 11.40 15.59 -4.78
CA MET A 281 10.31 14.65 -4.52
C MET A 281 8.97 15.37 -4.28
N VAL A 282 8.98 16.52 -3.61
CA VAL A 282 7.78 17.38 -3.47
C VAL A 282 7.30 17.89 -4.84
N GLU A 283 8.21 18.26 -5.73
CA GLU A 283 7.87 18.69 -7.10
C GLU A 283 7.25 17.53 -7.91
N ILE A 284 7.89 16.36 -7.89
CA ILE A 284 7.46 15.15 -8.60
C ILE A 284 6.04 14.73 -8.15
N PHE A 285 5.87 14.44 -6.87
CA PHE A 285 4.58 13.89 -6.41
C PHE A 285 3.48 14.94 -6.29
N GLY A 286 3.85 16.21 -6.12
CA GLY A 286 2.92 17.33 -6.28
C GLY A 286 2.35 17.42 -7.69
N TYR A 287 3.18 17.19 -8.73
CA TYR A 287 2.73 17.14 -10.12
C TYR A 287 1.61 16.09 -10.33
N TRP A 288 1.76 14.88 -9.77
CA TRP A 288 0.75 13.83 -9.90
C TRP A 288 -0.58 14.19 -9.23
N ILE A 289 -0.54 14.86 -8.07
CA ILE A 289 -1.75 15.38 -7.42
C ILE A 289 -2.43 16.43 -8.29
N GLU A 290 -1.67 17.42 -8.76
CA GLU A 290 -2.19 18.56 -9.49
C GLU A 290 -2.70 18.18 -10.89
N GLN A 291 -1.96 17.32 -11.60
CA GLN A 291 -2.26 16.92 -12.98
C GLN A 291 -3.39 15.91 -13.06
N TYR A 292 -3.37 14.88 -12.20
CA TYR A 292 -4.29 13.75 -12.30
C TYR A 292 -5.36 13.73 -11.22
N ARG A 293 -5.27 14.59 -10.20
CA ARG A 293 -6.21 14.64 -9.06
C ARG A 293 -6.24 13.31 -8.29
N ILE A 294 -5.06 12.76 -8.04
CA ILE A 294 -4.88 11.56 -7.21
C ILE A 294 -5.33 11.86 -5.79
N ASP A 295 -6.04 10.94 -5.14
CA ASP A 295 -6.70 11.13 -3.84
C ASP A 295 -5.84 10.67 -2.65
N GLY A 296 -4.70 10.05 -2.89
CA GLY A 296 -3.82 9.58 -1.83
C GLY A 296 -2.58 8.87 -2.33
N PHE A 297 -1.67 8.57 -1.41
CA PHE A 297 -0.45 7.80 -1.65
C PHE A 297 -0.28 6.67 -0.65
N ARG A 298 0.00 5.47 -1.15
CA ARG A 298 0.79 4.48 -0.40
C ARG A 298 2.26 4.78 -0.66
N ILE A 299 3.07 4.77 0.37
CA ILE A 299 4.48 5.12 0.27
C ILE A 299 5.32 3.88 0.57
N ASP A 300 5.99 3.41 -0.47
CA ASP A 300 6.88 2.26 -0.42
C ASP A 300 8.06 2.50 0.53
N THR A 301 8.49 1.46 1.24
CA THR A 301 9.71 1.46 2.06
C THR A 301 9.85 2.66 3.01
N ALA A 302 8.73 3.19 3.53
CA ALA A 302 8.73 4.44 4.32
C ALA A 302 9.64 4.39 5.56
N LYS A 303 9.91 3.21 6.13
CA LYS A 303 10.80 3.03 7.29
C LYS A 303 12.29 3.27 6.98
N PHE A 304 12.66 3.33 5.71
CA PHE A 304 14.04 3.53 5.25
C PHE A 304 14.37 5.00 4.94
N VAL A 305 13.41 5.91 5.15
CA VAL A 305 13.53 7.34 4.89
C VAL A 305 13.62 8.12 6.20
N ASN A 306 14.50 9.11 6.26
CA ASN A 306 14.72 9.90 7.49
C ASN A 306 13.49 10.73 7.89
N PRO A 307 13.30 10.99 9.22
CA PRO A 307 12.13 11.70 9.73
C PRO A 307 11.96 13.12 9.20
N GLU A 308 13.07 13.83 8.93
CA GLU A 308 13.05 15.21 8.45
C GLU A 308 12.44 15.32 7.04
N PHE A 309 12.63 14.28 6.22
CA PHE A 309 12.00 14.20 4.90
C PHE A 309 10.46 14.23 5.06
N TRP A 310 9.91 13.39 5.93
CA TRP A 310 8.46 13.30 6.14
C TRP A 310 7.87 14.58 6.69
N ARG A 311 8.58 15.26 7.61
CA ARG A 311 8.16 16.56 8.18
C ARG A 311 8.05 17.65 7.12
N ALA A 312 8.77 17.54 6.02
CA ALA A 312 8.68 18.46 4.89
C ALA A 312 7.69 17.98 3.81
N PHE A 313 7.73 16.69 3.46
CA PHE A 313 6.97 16.10 2.36
C PHE A 313 5.47 16.07 2.66
N VAL A 314 5.08 15.56 3.84
CA VAL A 314 3.67 15.35 4.20
C VAL A 314 2.87 16.65 4.15
N PRO A 315 3.28 17.75 4.83
CA PRO A 315 2.53 19.01 4.76
C PRO A 315 2.47 19.58 3.33
N ALA A 316 3.53 19.40 2.53
CA ALA A 316 3.56 19.89 1.16
C ALA A 316 2.54 19.14 0.28
N MET A 317 2.43 17.81 0.41
CA MET A 317 1.44 17.03 -0.34
C MET A 317 0.01 17.40 0.06
N LEU A 318 -0.27 17.53 1.36
CA LEU A 318 -1.58 17.96 1.85
C LEU A 318 -1.97 19.36 1.33
N ALA A 319 -1.02 20.31 1.30
CA ALA A 319 -1.26 21.65 0.77
C ALA A 319 -1.56 21.62 -0.73
N ARG A 320 -0.86 20.81 -1.52
CA ARG A 320 -1.11 20.65 -2.96
C ARG A 320 -2.46 19.99 -3.23
N ALA A 321 -2.81 18.95 -2.48
CA ALA A 321 -4.11 18.30 -2.57
C ALA A 321 -5.26 19.29 -2.25
N ALA A 322 -5.13 20.04 -1.16
CA ALA A 322 -6.09 21.08 -0.80
C ALA A 322 -6.23 22.18 -1.89
N ALA A 323 -5.12 22.58 -2.52
CA ALA A 323 -5.13 23.57 -3.58
C ALA A 323 -5.93 23.16 -4.83
N VAL A 324 -6.04 21.84 -5.09
CA VAL A 324 -6.87 21.28 -6.17
C VAL A 324 -8.23 20.77 -5.69
N GLY A 325 -8.60 21.05 -4.42
CA GLY A 325 -9.91 20.73 -3.84
C GLY A 325 -10.07 19.27 -3.40
N ILE A 326 -8.99 18.60 -3.00
CA ILE A 326 -9.02 17.27 -2.38
C ILE A 326 -8.90 17.45 -0.86
N SER A 327 -10.03 17.32 -0.14
CA SER A 327 -10.13 17.64 1.29
C SER A 327 -9.52 16.56 2.20
N HIS A 328 -9.58 15.31 1.76
CA HIS A 328 -9.21 14.14 2.56
C HIS A 328 -8.17 13.29 1.82
N PHE A 329 -7.05 13.92 1.48
CA PHE A 329 -5.92 13.24 0.85
C PHE A 329 -5.31 12.24 1.84
N HIS A 330 -5.35 10.95 1.49
CA HIS A 330 -4.90 9.88 2.39
C HIS A 330 -3.48 9.44 2.04
N MET A 331 -2.54 9.58 3.00
CA MET A 331 -1.18 9.06 2.87
C MET A 331 -0.90 8.03 3.95
N PHE A 332 -0.32 6.90 3.55
CA PHE A 332 0.09 5.85 4.48
C PHE A 332 1.40 5.19 4.04
N GLY A 333 2.31 5.06 4.99
CA GLY A 333 3.64 4.50 4.76
C GLY A 333 3.67 2.99 4.95
N GLU A 334 4.53 2.32 4.17
CA GLU A 334 4.90 0.94 4.46
C GLU A 334 6.00 0.91 5.52
N VAL A 335 5.64 0.39 6.69
CA VAL A 335 6.55 0.10 7.80
C VAL A 335 6.44 -1.40 8.08
N GLU A 336 7.09 -2.20 7.24
CA GLU A 336 6.99 -3.65 7.33
C GLU A 336 7.51 -4.16 8.67
N THR A 337 6.70 -5.01 9.31
CA THR A 337 7.09 -5.84 10.44
C THR A 337 6.39 -7.20 10.35
N GLY A 338 7.11 -8.27 10.62
CA GLY A 338 6.55 -9.63 10.66
C GLY A 338 5.81 -9.96 11.96
N THR A 339 5.67 -9.01 12.88
CA THR A 339 5.18 -9.20 14.25
C THR A 339 4.02 -8.27 14.57
N THR A 340 3.41 -8.44 15.76
CA THR A 340 2.39 -7.55 16.32
C THR A 340 3.00 -6.34 17.04
N ASP A 341 4.09 -5.78 16.51
CA ASP A 341 4.79 -4.64 17.12
C ASP A 341 4.12 -3.31 16.74
N THR A 342 3.04 -3.00 17.44
CA THR A 342 2.33 -1.73 17.30
C THR A 342 3.19 -0.52 17.68
N ALA A 343 4.14 -0.69 18.61
CA ALA A 343 5.00 0.40 19.05
C ALA A 343 5.93 0.89 17.93
N LEU A 344 6.46 -0.03 17.10
CA LEU A 344 7.23 0.32 15.90
C LEU A 344 6.38 1.12 14.91
N LEU A 345 5.16 0.67 14.60
CA LEU A 345 4.25 1.37 13.68
C LEU A 345 3.90 2.77 14.21
N ALA A 346 3.53 2.85 15.48
CA ALA A 346 3.17 4.11 16.15
C ALA A 346 4.34 5.11 16.23
N LYS A 347 5.58 4.62 16.29
CA LYS A 347 6.78 5.47 16.27
C LYS A 347 6.81 6.32 14.99
N HIS A 348 6.61 5.69 13.82
CA HIS A 348 6.64 6.39 12.53
C HIS A 348 5.52 7.42 12.37
N VAL A 349 4.36 7.19 13.00
CA VAL A 349 3.28 8.19 13.04
C VAL A 349 3.63 9.36 13.96
N ARG A 350 4.25 9.09 15.13
CA ARG A 350 4.55 10.14 16.13
C ARG A 350 5.82 10.94 15.83
N GLU A 351 6.87 10.27 15.38
CA GLU A 351 8.20 10.87 15.22
C GLU A 351 8.44 11.36 13.79
N ASP A 352 7.98 10.60 12.79
CA ASP A 352 8.18 10.91 11.38
C ASP A 352 7.05 11.75 10.79
N ASN A 353 5.94 11.93 11.54
CA ASN A 353 4.77 12.69 11.09
C ASN A 353 4.04 12.05 9.88
N LEU A 354 4.16 10.74 9.69
CA LEU A 354 3.33 10.04 8.73
C LEU A 354 1.87 10.05 9.21
N PRO A 355 0.89 10.41 8.37
CA PRO A 355 -0.53 10.46 8.78
C PRO A 355 -1.07 9.09 9.19
N ALA A 356 -0.65 8.04 8.47
CA ALA A 356 -0.97 6.65 8.74
C ALA A 356 0.15 5.73 8.25
N VAL A 357 0.08 4.47 8.64
CA VAL A 357 0.94 3.37 8.16
C VAL A 357 0.09 2.14 7.87
N LEU A 358 0.54 1.24 7.02
CA LEU A 358 -0.07 -0.08 6.85
C LEU A 358 -0.07 -0.84 8.18
N ASP A 359 -1.22 -1.38 8.59
CA ASP A 359 -1.37 -2.06 9.88
C ASP A 359 -0.85 -3.51 9.82
N PHE A 360 0.47 -3.65 9.75
CA PHE A 360 1.15 -4.94 9.80
C PHE A 360 0.90 -5.68 11.12
N ALA A 361 0.66 -4.95 12.23
CA ALA A 361 0.35 -5.58 13.51
C ALA A 361 -1.02 -6.29 13.45
N PHE A 362 -2.02 -5.69 12.81
CA PHE A 362 -3.30 -6.35 12.55
C PHE A 362 -3.12 -7.58 11.66
N ALA A 363 -2.40 -7.45 10.54
CA ALA A 363 -2.14 -8.57 9.63
C ALA A 363 -1.46 -9.75 10.34
N ALA A 364 -0.44 -9.47 11.17
CA ALA A 364 0.24 -10.48 11.97
C ALA A 364 -0.69 -11.13 13.01
N ALA A 365 -1.54 -10.33 13.70
CA ALA A 365 -2.47 -10.86 14.68
C ALA A 365 -3.52 -11.77 14.04
N VAL A 366 -4.09 -11.40 12.90
CA VAL A 366 -5.04 -12.25 12.14
C VAL A 366 -4.36 -13.52 11.65
N ARG A 367 -3.16 -13.43 11.08
CA ARG A 367 -2.39 -14.60 10.69
C ARG A 367 -2.17 -15.56 11.86
N ASP A 368 -1.72 -15.05 12.99
CA ASP A 368 -1.36 -15.88 14.14
C ASP A 368 -2.57 -16.53 14.81
N THR A 369 -3.75 -15.84 14.82
CA THR A 369 -4.96 -16.33 15.46
C THR A 369 -5.86 -17.15 14.55
N VAL A 370 -5.95 -16.82 13.26
CA VAL A 370 -6.88 -17.47 12.31
C VAL A 370 -6.16 -18.53 11.47
N ALA A 371 -4.98 -18.24 10.93
CA ALA A 371 -4.20 -19.26 10.22
C ALA A 371 -3.42 -20.15 11.21
N GLY A 372 -2.86 -19.57 12.28
CA GLY A 372 -2.20 -20.27 13.39
C GLY A 372 -3.16 -20.73 14.49
N ASP A 373 -2.59 -20.95 15.69
CA ASP A 373 -3.29 -21.40 16.90
C ASP A 373 -3.12 -20.41 18.08
N ALA A 374 -2.78 -19.16 17.81
CA ALA A 374 -2.64 -18.18 18.87
C ALA A 374 -4.01 -17.82 19.46
N GLY A 375 -4.02 -17.48 20.74
CA GLY A 375 -5.20 -16.99 21.43
C GLY A 375 -5.67 -15.62 20.92
N THR A 376 -6.94 -15.37 21.01
CA THR A 376 -7.60 -14.13 20.54
C THR A 376 -7.17 -12.89 21.35
N ALA A 377 -6.54 -13.07 22.51
CA ALA A 377 -5.90 -11.99 23.28
C ALA A 377 -4.84 -11.23 22.46
N ARG A 378 -4.28 -11.87 21.40
CA ARG A 378 -3.33 -11.21 20.48
C ARG A 378 -4.02 -10.12 19.66
N LEU A 379 -5.24 -10.36 19.15
CA LEU A 379 -6.06 -9.33 18.49
C LEU A 379 -6.44 -8.21 19.49
N ALA A 380 -6.88 -8.60 20.69
CA ALA A 380 -7.26 -7.61 21.72
C ALA A 380 -6.12 -6.67 22.07
N ARG A 381 -4.87 -7.16 22.10
CA ARG A 381 -3.68 -6.35 22.37
C ARG A 381 -3.43 -5.32 21.29
N VAL A 382 -3.48 -5.70 20.00
CA VAL A 382 -3.32 -4.74 18.90
C VAL A 382 -4.29 -3.57 19.01
N PHE A 383 -5.54 -3.82 19.40
CA PHE A 383 -6.53 -2.75 19.58
C PHE A 383 -6.38 -1.97 20.89
N ALA A 384 -5.84 -2.58 21.93
CA ALA A 384 -5.49 -1.86 23.16
C ALA A 384 -4.32 -0.88 22.94
N ASP A 385 -3.44 -1.21 22.00
CA ASP A 385 -2.28 -0.40 21.63
C ASP A 385 -2.64 0.77 20.68
N ASP A 386 -3.90 0.94 20.27
CA ASP A 386 -4.35 2.06 19.43
C ASP A 386 -3.98 3.44 20.04
N GLU A 387 -3.91 3.53 21.38
CA GLU A 387 -3.52 4.74 22.09
C GLU A 387 -2.03 5.12 21.92
N LEU A 388 -1.21 4.22 21.39
CA LEU A 388 0.20 4.50 21.07
C LEU A 388 0.37 5.43 19.87
N TYR A 389 -0.60 5.50 18.96
CA TYR A 389 -0.53 6.38 17.81
C TYR A 389 -0.74 7.85 18.19
N ALA A 390 -0.13 8.78 17.44
CA ALA A 390 -0.44 10.20 17.57
C ALA A 390 -1.93 10.41 17.22
N GLY A 391 -2.72 10.94 18.17
CA GLY A 391 -4.18 11.04 18.02
C GLY A 391 -4.96 9.78 18.44
N GLY A 392 -4.27 8.74 18.95
CA GLY A 392 -4.89 7.56 19.55
C GLY A 392 -5.81 6.80 18.61
N ALA A 393 -6.95 6.35 19.13
CA ALA A 393 -7.95 5.60 18.37
C ALA A 393 -8.49 6.33 17.11
N ALA A 394 -8.37 7.67 17.01
CA ALA A 394 -8.76 8.42 15.82
C ALA A 394 -7.83 8.11 14.65
N THR A 395 -6.53 8.14 14.87
CA THR A 395 -5.53 7.75 13.87
C THR A 395 -5.58 6.26 13.57
N ALA A 396 -5.75 5.40 14.59
CA ALA A 396 -5.85 3.96 14.40
C ALA A 396 -7.00 3.56 13.44
N ARG A 397 -8.10 4.32 13.37
CA ARG A 397 -9.17 4.11 12.40
C ARG A 397 -8.77 4.42 10.96
N GLN A 398 -7.74 5.23 10.74
CA GLN A 398 -7.24 5.61 9.40
C GLN A 398 -6.14 4.68 8.88
N LEU A 399 -5.67 3.73 9.70
CA LEU A 399 -4.67 2.76 9.28
C LEU A 399 -5.27 1.79 8.26
N PRO A 400 -4.67 1.63 7.06
CA PRO A 400 -5.08 0.57 6.16
C PRO A 400 -4.75 -0.80 6.77
N THR A 401 -5.80 -1.59 7.01
CA THR A 401 -5.71 -2.97 7.48
C THR A 401 -5.75 -3.94 6.31
N PHE A 402 -5.01 -5.03 6.40
CA PHE A 402 -4.93 -6.04 5.34
C PHE A 402 -4.63 -7.43 5.92
N ILE A 403 -4.85 -8.48 5.13
CA ILE A 403 -4.50 -9.87 5.46
C ILE A 403 -3.61 -10.51 4.39
N SER A 404 -3.56 -9.93 3.21
CA SER A 404 -2.75 -10.33 2.07
C SER A 404 -2.16 -9.10 1.38
N ASN A 405 -0.98 -9.26 0.78
CA ASN A 405 -0.42 -8.29 -0.15
C ASN A 405 0.54 -8.98 -1.14
N HIS A 406 1.14 -8.20 -2.01
CA HIS A 406 2.03 -8.66 -3.08
C HIS A 406 3.42 -9.13 -2.60
N ASP A 407 3.80 -8.85 -1.34
CA ASP A 407 5.08 -9.23 -0.73
C ASP A 407 4.91 -10.32 0.33
N ALA A 408 3.97 -10.17 1.26
CA ALA A 408 3.73 -11.14 2.33
C ALA A 408 3.01 -12.42 1.84
N GLY A 409 2.36 -12.35 0.68
CA GLY A 409 1.61 -13.47 0.13
C GLY A 409 0.11 -13.42 0.46
N ARG A 410 -0.60 -14.47 0.05
CA ARG A 410 -2.06 -14.58 0.17
C ARG A 410 -2.45 -15.30 1.45
N PHE A 411 -3.50 -14.82 2.11
CA PHE A 411 -3.94 -15.40 3.38
C PHE A 411 -4.32 -16.88 3.26
N GLY A 412 -4.98 -17.28 2.18
CA GLY A 412 -5.28 -18.69 1.92
C GLY A 412 -4.04 -19.60 1.88
N TYR A 413 -2.94 -19.11 1.30
CA TYR A 413 -1.65 -19.80 1.36
C TYR A 413 -1.07 -19.82 2.78
N LEU A 414 -1.14 -18.72 3.52
CA LEU A 414 -0.63 -18.65 4.90
C LEU A 414 -1.34 -19.67 5.80
N VAL A 415 -2.66 -19.86 5.62
CA VAL A 415 -3.43 -20.93 6.30
C VAL A 415 -2.89 -22.31 5.95
N ARG A 416 -2.69 -22.62 4.65
CA ARG A 416 -2.14 -23.91 4.21
C ARG A 416 -0.72 -24.14 4.71
N ARG A 417 0.12 -23.09 4.72
CA ARG A 417 1.49 -23.16 5.23
C ARG A 417 1.53 -23.47 6.73
N ALA A 418 0.64 -22.84 7.51
CA ALA A 418 0.52 -23.11 8.95
C ALA A 418 -0.07 -24.50 9.22
N ARG A 419 -0.89 -25.02 8.30
CA ARG A 419 -1.65 -26.28 8.43
C ARG A 419 -1.55 -27.11 7.14
N PRO A 420 -0.41 -27.78 6.88
CA PRO A 420 -0.16 -28.46 5.59
C PRO A 420 -1.15 -29.58 5.22
N ARG A 421 -1.93 -30.09 6.19
CA ARG A 421 -2.93 -31.16 6.01
C ARG A 421 -4.37 -30.65 6.20
N ILE A 422 -4.59 -29.33 6.09
CA ILE A 422 -5.90 -28.74 6.29
C ILE A 422 -6.89 -29.22 5.21
N GLU A 423 -8.10 -29.52 5.61
CA GLU A 423 -9.21 -29.78 4.70
C GLU A 423 -9.66 -28.47 4.01
N VAL A 424 -9.99 -28.55 2.70
CA VAL A 424 -10.37 -27.38 1.89
C VAL A 424 -11.53 -26.59 2.52
N GLY A 425 -12.50 -27.29 3.11
CA GLY A 425 -13.64 -26.65 3.77
C GLY A 425 -13.22 -25.87 5.03
N GLU A 426 -12.27 -26.38 5.82
CA GLU A 426 -11.71 -25.65 6.96
C GLU A 426 -10.89 -24.45 6.48
N GLN A 427 -10.05 -24.62 5.45
CA GLN A 427 -9.27 -23.53 4.86
C GLN A 427 -10.18 -22.38 4.40
N LEU A 428 -11.27 -22.70 3.71
CA LEU A 428 -12.25 -21.71 3.26
C LEU A 428 -12.89 -20.96 4.44
N ARG A 429 -13.32 -21.68 5.50
CA ARG A 429 -13.91 -21.02 6.70
C ARG A 429 -12.92 -20.08 7.38
N ARG A 430 -11.62 -20.45 7.46
CA ARG A 430 -10.58 -19.57 8.02
C ARG A 430 -10.35 -18.31 7.20
N VAL A 431 -10.37 -18.41 5.86
CA VAL A 431 -10.29 -17.23 4.98
C VAL A 431 -11.51 -16.34 5.16
N LEU A 432 -12.72 -16.90 5.14
CA LEU A 432 -13.97 -16.14 5.37
C LEU A 432 -13.98 -15.46 6.75
N LEU A 433 -13.45 -16.12 7.79
CA LEU A 433 -13.33 -15.53 9.12
C LEU A 433 -12.33 -14.34 9.13
N ALA A 434 -11.22 -14.47 8.40
CA ALA A 434 -10.24 -13.39 8.28
C ALA A 434 -10.80 -12.19 7.50
N ASP A 435 -11.55 -12.43 6.41
CA ASP A 435 -12.26 -11.37 5.67
C ASP A 435 -13.30 -10.67 6.55
N ALA A 436 -14.01 -11.42 7.42
CA ALA A 436 -14.95 -10.83 8.36
C ALA A 436 -14.26 -9.93 9.40
N LEU A 437 -13.10 -10.35 9.94
CA LEU A 437 -12.28 -9.50 10.81
C LEU A 437 -11.81 -8.24 10.08
N LEU A 438 -11.29 -8.38 8.86
CA LEU A 438 -10.80 -7.28 8.03
C LEU A 438 -11.90 -6.23 7.77
N LEU A 439 -13.09 -6.67 7.36
CA LEU A 439 -14.14 -5.78 6.89
C LEU A 439 -15.01 -5.19 8.00
N THR A 440 -14.98 -5.73 9.23
CA THR A 440 -15.87 -5.28 10.30
C THR A 440 -15.19 -4.59 11.47
N LEU A 441 -13.89 -4.84 11.67
CA LEU A 441 -13.11 -4.18 12.72
C LEU A 441 -12.67 -2.77 12.31
N ARG A 442 -12.00 -2.05 13.22
CA ARG A 442 -11.48 -0.71 12.97
C ARG A 442 -10.36 -0.74 11.93
N GLY A 443 -10.17 0.35 11.22
CA GLY A 443 -9.19 0.53 10.16
C GLY A 443 -9.84 0.70 8.79
N VAL A 444 -9.03 0.88 7.76
CA VAL A 444 -9.42 1.02 6.36
C VAL A 444 -9.12 -0.31 5.65
N PRO A 445 -10.11 -1.17 5.39
CA PRO A 445 -9.85 -2.46 4.77
C PRO A 445 -9.18 -2.32 3.40
N ALA A 446 -8.06 -3.00 3.19
CA ALA A 446 -7.38 -3.11 1.91
C ALA A 446 -7.46 -4.57 1.43
N LEU A 447 -8.24 -4.78 0.37
CA LEU A 447 -8.43 -6.06 -0.31
C LEU A 447 -7.36 -6.21 -1.39
N TYR A 448 -6.65 -7.32 -1.39
CA TYR A 448 -5.66 -7.61 -2.42
C TYR A 448 -6.31 -8.36 -3.58
N TYR A 449 -6.12 -7.88 -4.82
CA TYR A 449 -6.73 -8.47 -6.00
C TYR A 449 -6.50 -9.99 -6.10
N GLY A 450 -7.54 -10.73 -6.47
CA GLY A 450 -7.52 -12.18 -6.64
C GLY A 450 -7.85 -12.97 -5.36
N ASP A 451 -7.80 -12.38 -4.16
CA ASP A 451 -8.23 -13.07 -2.93
C ASP A 451 -9.72 -13.38 -2.98
N GLU A 452 -10.53 -12.47 -3.53
CA GLU A 452 -11.96 -12.65 -3.77
C GLU A 452 -12.27 -13.73 -4.82
N GLN A 453 -11.25 -14.17 -5.56
CA GLN A 453 -11.32 -15.26 -6.54
C GLN A 453 -10.63 -16.54 -6.05
N GLY A 454 -10.18 -16.56 -4.79
CA GLY A 454 -9.60 -17.73 -4.14
C GLY A 454 -8.20 -18.08 -4.60
N PHE A 455 -7.41 -17.13 -5.09
CA PHE A 455 -5.99 -17.35 -5.39
C PHE A 455 -5.23 -17.73 -4.13
N LEU A 456 -4.27 -18.64 -4.24
CA LEU A 456 -3.50 -19.14 -3.12
C LEU A 456 -2.02 -18.75 -3.22
N GLY A 457 -1.37 -18.95 -4.34
CA GLY A 457 0.07 -18.85 -4.43
C GLY A 457 0.82 -19.90 -3.60
N ASP A 458 2.12 -19.74 -3.49
CA ASP A 458 2.99 -20.57 -2.64
C ASP A 458 4.03 -19.71 -1.88
N GLY A 459 3.73 -18.45 -1.64
CA GLY A 459 4.56 -17.50 -0.92
C GLY A 459 4.25 -16.07 -1.27
N GLY A 460 5.17 -15.17 -0.99
CA GLY A 460 5.14 -13.78 -1.42
C GLY A 460 5.74 -13.57 -2.80
N ASP A 461 5.97 -12.30 -3.17
CA ASP A 461 6.59 -11.86 -4.40
C ASP A 461 5.90 -12.45 -5.66
N ALA A 462 6.63 -12.87 -6.69
CA ALA A 462 6.06 -13.40 -7.93
C ALA A 462 4.97 -14.46 -7.70
N SER A 463 5.10 -15.30 -6.68
CA SER A 463 4.14 -16.36 -6.36
C SER A 463 2.77 -15.84 -5.87
N ALA A 464 2.70 -14.59 -5.38
CA ALA A 464 1.45 -13.94 -4.95
C ALA A 464 0.92 -12.93 -5.99
N ARG A 465 1.58 -12.81 -7.15
CA ARG A 465 1.27 -11.82 -8.20
C ARG A 465 0.70 -12.48 -9.45
N GLN A 466 -0.23 -13.42 -9.25
CA GLN A 466 -0.90 -14.16 -10.33
C GLN A 466 -1.76 -13.24 -11.20
N ASP A 467 -2.03 -13.69 -12.44
CA ASP A 467 -2.88 -12.99 -13.39
C ASP A 467 -4.38 -13.16 -13.05
N MET A 468 -5.15 -12.09 -13.10
CA MET A 468 -6.62 -12.15 -13.06
C MET A 468 -7.24 -12.51 -14.41
N PHE A 469 -6.52 -12.33 -15.51
CA PHE A 469 -6.88 -12.80 -16.84
C PHE A 469 -6.29 -14.18 -17.12
N ALA A 470 -6.70 -14.82 -18.21
CA ALA A 470 -6.18 -16.12 -18.63
C ALA A 470 -4.64 -16.08 -18.73
N THR A 471 -3.99 -16.76 -17.81
CA THR A 471 -2.52 -16.74 -17.66
C THR A 471 -1.83 -17.65 -18.68
N ARG A 472 -0.60 -17.30 -19.03
CA ARG A 472 0.31 -18.16 -19.81
C ARG A 472 1.43 -18.76 -18.96
N VAL A 473 1.50 -18.42 -17.67
CA VAL A 473 2.42 -19.05 -16.71
C VAL A 473 1.88 -20.41 -16.35
N GLU A 474 2.59 -21.47 -16.71
CA GLU A 474 2.17 -22.86 -16.51
C GLU A 474 1.84 -23.16 -15.02
N LYS A 475 2.68 -22.69 -14.11
CA LYS A 475 2.45 -22.85 -12.68
C LYS A 475 1.13 -22.22 -12.22
N TYR A 476 0.83 -21.00 -12.64
CA TYR A 476 -0.41 -20.31 -12.28
C TYR A 476 -1.64 -20.98 -12.91
N ALA A 477 -1.53 -21.43 -14.18
CA ALA A 477 -2.61 -22.10 -14.88
C ALA A 477 -3.09 -23.36 -14.18
N HIS A 478 -2.19 -24.10 -13.54
CA HIS A 478 -2.50 -25.34 -12.83
C HIS A 478 -2.79 -25.14 -11.33
N GLU A 479 -2.66 -23.94 -10.81
CA GLU A 479 -2.90 -23.64 -9.41
C GLU A 479 -4.39 -23.82 -9.05
N ALA A 480 -4.65 -24.59 -7.98
CA ALA A 480 -5.98 -24.73 -7.42
C ALA A 480 -6.44 -23.41 -6.79
N ARG A 481 -7.71 -23.09 -6.94
CA ARG A 481 -8.35 -21.91 -6.34
C ARG A 481 -9.28 -22.33 -5.20
N LEU A 482 -9.25 -21.58 -4.11
CA LEU A 482 -10.11 -21.85 -2.96
C LEU A 482 -11.56 -21.47 -3.26
N GLY A 483 -12.52 -22.33 -2.88
CA GLY A 483 -13.95 -22.07 -3.06
C GLY A 483 -14.51 -22.44 -4.45
N THR A 484 -13.67 -22.98 -5.34
CA THR A 484 -14.09 -23.43 -6.67
C THR A 484 -13.35 -24.71 -7.08
N ALA A 485 -13.87 -25.43 -8.06
CA ALA A 485 -13.19 -26.57 -8.70
C ALA A 485 -12.30 -26.15 -9.90
N THR A 486 -12.31 -24.87 -10.28
CA THR A 486 -11.49 -24.35 -11.40
C THR A 486 -10.07 -24.03 -10.94
N THR A 487 -9.16 -23.94 -11.92
CA THR A 487 -7.76 -23.55 -11.72
C THR A 487 -7.51 -22.11 -12.16
N GLY A 488 -6.27 -21.67 -12.13
CA GLY A 488 -5.84 -20.34 -12.56
C GLY A 488 -5.83 -20.12 -14.08
N SER A 489 -6.28 -21.07 -14.93
CA SER A 489 -6.12 -21.04 -16.38
C SER A 489 -7.04 -20.06 -17.12
N GLY A 490 -8.15 -19.61 -16.52
CA GLY A 490 -9.14 -18.74 -17.17
C GLY A 490 -9.10 -17.30 -16.70
N ASP A 491 -10.11 -16.52 -17.10
CA ASP A 491 -10.36 -15.19 -16.55
C ASP A 491 -11.06 -15.29 -15.18
N HIS A 492 -10.70 -14.42 -14.24
CA HIS A 492 -11.07 -14.51 -12.85
C HIS A 492 -11.85 -13.29 -12.34
N TYR A 493 -12.95 -12.96 -13.03
CA TYR A 493 -13.84 -11.85 -12.65
C TYR A 493 -15.25 -12.35 -12.32
N GLN A 494 -15.34 -13.55 -11.69
CA GLN A 494 -16.63 -14.18 -11.37
C GLN A 494 -17.26 -13.54 -10.12
N MET A 495 -18.24 -12.69 -10.32
CA MET A 495 -19.01 -12.07 -9.22
C MET A 495 -19.86 -13.07 -8.42
N THR A 496 -19.98 -14.31 -8.89
CA THR A 496 -20.67 -15.42 -8.20
C THR A 496 -19.72 -16.32 -7.41
N HIS A 497 -18.41 -16.01 -7.38
CA HIS A 497 -17.44 -16.77 -6.58
C HIS A 497 -17.80 -16.66 -5.08
N PRO A 498 -17.75 -17.73 -4.27
CA PRO A 498 -18.14 -17.70 -2.85
C PRO A 498 -17.44 -16.62 -2.03
N LEU A 499 -16.10 -16.43 -2.23
CA LEU A 499 -15.34 -15.38 -1.53
C LEU A 499 -15.77 -13.98 -2.01
N TYR A 500 -15.98 -13.79 -3.33
CA TYR A 500 -16.49 -12.51 -3.84
C TYR A 500 -17.81 -12.13 -3.20
N LEU A 501 -18.76 -13.07 -3.13
CA LEU A 501 -20.09 -12.83 -2.54
C LEU A 501 -19.97 -12.50 -1.05
N ALA A 502 -19.16 -13.24 -0.30
CA ALA A 502 -18.98 -13.01 1.14
C ALA A 502 -18.31 -11.65 1.42
N ILE A 503 -17.24 -11.33 0.69
CA ILE A 503 -16.56 -10.03 0.80
C ILE A 503 -17.51 -8.90 0.42
N SER A 504 -18.26 -9.05 -0.69
CA SER A 504 -19.22 -8.04 -1.14
C SER A 504 -20.33 -7.81 -0.10
N GLU A 505 -20.88 -8.87 0.50
CA GLU A 505 -21.89 -8.76 1.57
C GLU A 505 -21.35 -7.95 2.75
N LEU A 506 -20.17 -8.29 3.26
CA LEU A 506 -19.52 -7.62 4.39
C LEU A 506 -19.12 -6.16 4.07
N ALA A 507 -18.62 -5.92 2.85
CA ALA A 507 -18.27 -4.57 2.39
C ALA A 507 -19.51 -3.67 2.34
N HIS A 508 -20.61 -4.13 1.74
CA HIS A 508 -21.87 -3.37 1.70
C HIS A 508 -22.49 -3.21 3.09
N LEU A 509 -22.38 -4.23 3.96
CA LEU A 509 -22.79 -4.11 5.35
C LEU A 509 -22.01 -3.01 6.08
N ARG A 510 -20.68 -2.96 5.91
CA ARG A 510 -19.82 -1.91 6.47
C ARG A 510 -20.23 -0.53 5.96
N LEU A 511 -20.38 -0.36 4.65
CA LEU A 511 -20.77 0.92 4.04
C LEU A 511 -22.13 1.41 4.50
N ALA A 512 -23.06 0.52 4.80
CA ALA A 512 -24.39 0.84 5.26
C ALA A 512 -24.47 1.15 6.77
N ARG A 513 -23.37 1.04 7.53
CA ARG A 513 -23.37 1.16 8.99
C ARG A 513 -22.26 2.10 9.47
N ARG A 514 -22.65 3.30 9.89
CA ARG A 514 -21.70 4.30 10.40
C ARG A 514 -20.91 3.80 11.61
N ALA A 515 -21.49 2.95 12.45
CA ALA A 515 -20.79 2.29 13.55
C ALA A 515 -19.58 1.47 13.06
N LEU A 516 -19.66 0.79 11.92
CA LEU A 516 -18.56 0.01 11.34
C LEU A 516 -17.53 0.88 10.61
N LEU A 517 -17.93 2.02 10.07
CA LEU A 517 -17.03 2.99 9.41
C LEU A 517 -16.27 3.84 10.43
N LEU A 518 -17.01 4.59 11.24
CA LEU A 518 -16.50 5.68 12.10
C LEU A 518 -16.54 5.36 13.59
N GLY A 519 -17.18 4.24 13.96
CA GLY A 519 -17.51 3.93 15.34
C GLY A 519 -16.28 3.62 16.21
N ARG A 520 -16.41 3.98 17.50
CA ARG A 520 -15.48 3.53 18.53
C ARG A 520 -15.58 2.01 18.67
N GLN A 521 -14.43 1.34 18.77
CA GLN A 521 -14.34 -0.10 19.03
C GLN A 521 -14.03 -0.36 20.49
N GLN A 522 -14.68 -1.38 21.07
CA GLN A 522 -14.43 -1.82 22.42
C GLN A 522 -14.37 -3.35 22.48
N THR A 523 -13.25 -3.91 22.91
CA THR A 523 -13.11 -5.35 23.15
C THR A 523 -14.02 -5.80 24.28
N ARG A 524 -14.77 -6.88 24.06
CA ARG A 524 -15.73 -7.47 25.00
C ARG A 524 -15.28 -8.82 25.54
N ALA A 525 -14.64 -9.63 24.70
CA ALA A 525 -14.07 -10.91 25.09
C ALA A 525 -12.85 -11.24 24.25
N ALA A 526 -11.85 -11.83 24.87
CA ALA A 526 -10.67 -12.43 24.25
C ALA A 526 -10.07 -13.45 25.21
N GLY A 527 -9.27 -14.39 24.71
CA GLY A 527 -8.63 -15.43 25.54
C GLY A 527 -7.25 -15.82 25.03
N ASP A 528 -6.49 -16.55 25.88
CA ASP A 528 -5.12 -16.97 25.58
C ASP A 528 -5.03 -18.21 24.69
N THR A 529 -6.17 -18.81 24.34
CA THR A 529 -6.30 -19.94 23.42
C THR A 529 -7.22 -19.58 22.26
N PRO A 530 -7.19 -20.33 21.13
CA PRO A 530 -8.19 -20.18 20.08
C PRO A 530 -9.62 -20.27 20.64
N GLY A 531 -10.48 -19.34 20.24
CA GLY A 531 -11.84 -19.27 20.79
C GLY A 531 -12.53 -17.95 20.46
N LEU A 532 -13.31 -17.46 21.40
CA LEU A 532 -14.10 -16.24 21.24
C LEU A 532 -13.22 -14.98 21.17
N PHE A 533 -13.48 -14.17 20.14
CA PHE A 533 -13.13 -12.76 20.11
C PHE A 533 -14.39 -11.95 19.92
N ALA A 534 -14.71 -11.03 20.83
CA ALA A 534 -15.91 -10.21 20.71
C ALA A 534 -15.58 -8.74 20.90
N VAL A 535 -16.20 -7.89 20.09
CA VAL A 535 -16.09 -6.43 20.17
C VAL A 535 -17.45 -5.77 19.98
N SER A 536 -17.62 -4.58 20.54
CA SER A 536 -18.71 -3.66 20.22
C SER A 536 -18.20 -2.50 19.36
N ARG A 537 -18.95 -2.13 18.33
CA ARG A 537 -18.78 -0.91 17.55
C ARG A 537 -19.92 0.04 17.87
N PHE A 538 -19.60 1.28 18.20
CA PHE A 538 -20.58 2.28 18.60
C PHE A 538 -20.69 3.40 17.58
N ASP A 539 -21.88 3.66 17.09
CA ASP A 539 -22.12 4.79 16.21
C ASP A 539 -21.78 6.10 16.92
N PRO A 540 -20.93 6.98 16.32
CA PRO A 540 -20.49 8.20 16.99
C PRO A 540 -21.60 9.25 17.18
N ALA A 541 -22.74 9.16 16.48
CA ALA A 541 -23.81 10.14 16.59
C ALA A 541 -24.83 9.84 17.69
N ASP A 542 -25.20 8.58 17.88
CA ASP A 542 -26.26 8.18 18.80
C ASP A 542 -25.85 7.10 19.80
N GLY A 543 -24.63 6.57 19.66
CA GLY A 543 -24.11 5.51 20.51
C GLY A 543 -24.73 4.14 20.23
N HIS A 544 -25.37 3.95 19.07
CA HIS A 544 -25.94 2.68 18.66
C HIS A 544 -24.87 1.60 18.58
N GLU A 545 -25.11 0.43 19.18
CA GLU A 545 -24.15 -0.65 19.34
C GLU A 545 -24.34 -1.74 18.29
N ILE A 546 -23.24 -2.14 17.64
CA ILE A 546 -23.15 -3.38 16.87
C ILE A 546 -22.17 -4.31 17.58
N VAL A 547 -22.64 -5.49 17.95
CA VAL A 547 -21.84 -6.56 18.55
C VAL A 547 -21.33 -7.46 17.44
N LEU A 548 -20.01 -7.66 17.42
CA LEU A 548 -19.29 -8.58 16.54
C LEU A 548 -18.68 -9.67 17.40
N ALA A 549 -18.96 -10.93 17.10
CA ALA A 549 -18.36 -12.06 17.80
C ALA A 549 -17.81 -13.07 16.79
N PHE A 550 -16.53 -13.42 16.94
CA PHE A 550 -15.77 -14.30 16.06
C PHE A 550 -15.28 -15.51 16.87
N ASN A 551 -15.23 -16.67 16.24
CA ASN A 551 -14.73 -17.90 16.85
C ASN A 551 -13.57 -18.47 16.03
N THR A 552 -12.35 -18.44 16.57
CA THR A 552 -11.14 -18.96 15.91
C THR A 552 -10.92 -20.46 16.21
N SER A 553 -11.81 -21.12 17.00
CA SER A 553 -11.70 -22.53 17.36
C SER A 553 -12.56 -23.43 16.47
N LEU A 554 -12.30 -24.74 16.56
CA LEU A 554 -13.03 -25.81 15.85
C LEU A 554 -14.28 -26.31 16.62
N GLN A 555 -14.70 -25.59 17.65
CA GLN A 555 -15.90 -25.93 18.43
C GLN A 555 -16.82 -24.72 18.48
N ALA A 556 -18.13 -24.95 18.37
CA ALA A 556 -19.11 -23.89 18.54
C ALA A 556 -19.03 -23.31 19.97
N ILE A 557 -19.19 -22.02 20.09
CA ILE A 557 -19.14 -21.30 21.36
C ILE A 557 -20.54 -20.78 21.71
N ASP A 558 -20.94 -21.01 22.97
CA ASP A 558 -22.11 -20.41 23.59
C ASP A 558 -21.61 -19.67 24.86
N ALA A 559 -21.65 -18.35 24.83
CA ALA A 559 -21.06 -17.51 25.88
C ALA A 559 -21.92 -16.27 26.16
N VAL A 560 -21.76 -15.72 27.36
CA VAL A 560 -22.33 -14.42 27.72
C VAL A 560 -21.20 -13.38 27.72
N ILE A 561 -21.43 -12.29 26.99
CA ILE A 561 -20.48 -11.17 26.90
C ILE A 561 -21.10 -9.89 27.49
N ARG A 562 -20.24 -8.93 27.81
CA ARG A 562 -20.71 -7.59 28.19
C ARG A 562 -21.10 -6.80 26.93
N VAL A 563 -22.19 -6.04 27.04
CA VAL A 563 -22.66 -5.07 26.04
C VAL A 563 -23.00 -3.75 26.73
N ASP A 564 -23.42 -2.73 26.00
CA ASP A 564 -23.96 -1.50 26.61
C ASP A 564 -25.26 -1.84 27.37
N ALA A 565 -25.43 -1.30 28.56
CA ALA A 565 -26.61 -1.56 29.40
C ALA A 565 -27.92 -1.08 28.75
N ARG A 566 -27.85 -0.16 27.79
CA ARG A 566 -28.98 0.35 27.02
C ARG A 566 -29.38 -0.57 25.87
N SER A 567 -28.49 -1.49 25.46
CA SER A 567 -28.71 -2.44 24.36
C SER A 567 -29.54 -3.63 24.86
N GLY A 568 -30.88 -3.49 24.85
CA GLY A 568 -31.82 -4.48 25.38
C GLY A 568 -32.30 -5.48 24.32
N ARG A 569 -32.47 -5.06 23.07
CA ARG A 569 -32.94 -5.85 21.95
C ARG A 569 -31.95 -5.82 20.80
N PHE A 570 -31.87 -6.93 20.07
CA PHE A 570 -30.95 -7.09 18.96
C PHE A 570 -31.61 -7.73 17.75
N ARG A 571 -31.15 -7.33 16.56
CA ARG A 571 -31.47 -8.01 15.31
C ARG A 571 -30.19 -8.59 14.69
N ALA A 572 -30.34 -9.69 13.97
CA ALA A 572 -29.25 -10.30 13.24
C ALA A 572 -28.93 -9.50 11.96
N LEU A 573 -27.67 -9.17 11.77
CA LEU A 573 -27.12 -8.71 10.50
C LEU A 573 -26.40 -9.84 9.79
N HIS A 574 -25.77 -10.76 10.56
CA HIS A 574 -25.18 -12.00 10.05
C HIS A 574 -25.21 -13.08 11.14
N GLY A 575 -25.52 -14.29 10.76
CA GLY A 575 -25.61 -15.44 11.67
C GLY A 575 -26.80 -15.37 12.63
N GLU A 576 -26.76 -16.17 13.71
CA GLU A 576 -27.82 -16.26 14.68
C GLU A 576 -27.57 -15.31 15.88
N CYS A 577 -28.51 -14.40 16.11
CA CYS A 577 -28.47 -13.43 17.21
C CYS A 577 -29.63 -13.65 18.18
N ALA A 578 -29.37 -13.66 19.49
CA ALA A 578 -30.43 -13.63 20.48
C ALA A 578 -31.22 -12.32 20.37
N ALA A 579 -32.54 -12.39 20.35
CA ALA A 579 -33.41 -11.21 20.15
C ALA A 579 -33.33 -10.21 21.33
N GLU A 580 -33.00 -10.68 22.53
CA GLU A 580 -32.97 -9.87 23.76
C GLU A 580 -31.67 -10.12 24.54
N SER A 581 -31.23 -9.10 25.27
CA SER A 581 -30.17 -9.24 26.25
C SER A 581 -30.63 -10.12 27.41
N SER A 582 -29.71 -10.96 27.95
CA SER A 582 -30.02 -11.86 29.06
C SER A 582 -30.23 -11.12 30.39
N ALA A 583 -29.65 -9.92 30.52
CA ALA A 583 -29.81 -8.94 31.58
C ALA A 583 -29.23 -7.60 31.11
N PRO A 584 -29.53 -6.45 31.73
CA PRO A 584 -28.91 -5.18 31.37
C PRO A 584 -27.37 -5.28 31.34
N GLY A 585 -26.78 -5.00 30.18
CA GLY A 585 -25.32 -5.08 29.95
C GLY A 585 -24.77 -6.50 29.74
N SER A 586 -25.63 -7.52 29.56
CA SER A 586 -25.24 -8.93 29.35
C SER A 586 -25.95 -9.52 28.13
N TYR A 587 -25.19 -10.02 27.16
CA TYR A 587 -25.72 -10.56 25.91
C TYR A 587 -25.15 -11.95 25.61
N ARG A 588 -26.03 -12.89 25.26
CA ARG A 588 -25.63 -14.25 24.91
C ARG A 588 -25.33 -14.35 23.43
N VAL A 589 -24.11 -14.79 23.08
CA VAL A 589 -23.68 -15.04 21.72
C VAL A 589 -23.49 -16.54 21.48
N ARG A 590 -23.96 -17.02 20.33
CA ARG A 590 -23.71 -18.36 19.82
C ARG A 590 -22.97 -18.25 18.52
N VAL A 591 -21.70 -18.68 18.52
CA VAL A 591 -20.81 -18.51 17.37
C VAL A 591 -20.38 -19.89 16.87
N PRO A 592 -20.68 -20.24 15.61
CA PRO A 592 -20.29 -21.52 15.05
C PRO A 592 -18.78 -21.67 15.00
N GLU A 593 -18.29 -22.89 14.84
CA GLU A 593 -16.87 -23.17 14.65
C GLU A 593 -16.30 -22.39 13.45
N LEU A 594 -15.13 -21.74 13.61
CA LEU A 594 -14.49 -20.91 12.57
C LEU A 594 -15.47 -19.95 11.89
N GLY A 595 -16.43 -19.42 12.66
CA GLY A 595 -17.48 -18.54 12.16
C GLY A 595 -17.57 -17.24 12.94
N TYR A 596 -18.57 -16.45 12.60
CA TYR A 596 -18.84 -15.16 13.24
C TYR A 596 -20.34 -14.83 13.24
N VAL A 597 -20.74 -13.92 14.13
CA VAL A 597 -22.08 -13.32 14.16
C VAL A 597 -21.99 -11.81 14.28
N ILE A 598 -22.92 -11.11 13.66
CA ILE A 598 -23.03 -9.65 13.70
C ILE A 598 -24.45 -9.30 14.16
N CYS A 599 -24.56 -8.70 15.35
CA CYS A 599 -25.83 -8.40 15.99
C CYS A 599 -25.94 -6.89 16.26
N GLU A 600 -26.95 -6.26 15.69
CA GLU A 600 -27.19 -4.82 15.83
C GLU A 600 -28.23 -4.58 16.94
N ALA A 601 -27.90 -3.76 17.94
CA ALA A 601 -28.86 -3.34 18.93
C ALA A 601 -30.00 -2.55 18.27
N GLU A 602 -31.25 -2.76 18.68
CA GLU A 602 -32.37 -1.93 18.22
C GLU A 602 -32.38 -0.61 19.00
N ALA A 603 -32.66 0.51 18.31
CA ALA A 603 -32.85 1.77 19.00
C ALA A 603 -33.92 1.62 20.09
N GLY A 604 -33.58 2.00 21.31
CA GLY A 604 -34.55 1.98 22.42
C GLY A 604 -35.79 2.80 22.04
N ALA A 605 -36.98 2.22 22.25
CA ALA A 605 -38.23 2.91 22.04
C ALA A 605 -38.44 4.02 23.07
#